data_70ee527418e29128856dbb43fd1f84d5
#
_entry.id   70ee527418e29128856dbb43fd1f84d5
#
_cell.length_a   1.000
_cell.length_b   1.000
_cell.length_c   1.000
_cell.angle_alpha   90.00
_cell.angle_beta   90.00
_cell.angle_gamma   90.00
#
_symmetry.space_group_name_H-M   'P 1'
#
loop_
_entity.id
_entity.type
_entity.pdbx_description
1 polymer ?
#
loop_
_entity_poly.entity_id
_entity_poly.type
_entity_poly.pdbx_seq_one_letter_code
_entity_poly.pdbx_strand_id
1 'polypeptide(L)'
;PIDEDFASFRRLVSFKRALLLTDVSILEAFPRGRELVRRAAPEVEFSFLGHDGSDHALGKRIPDDTEAILLGGLPRLPNELFEQLLDSLAKRGIPVFSLVSEAEVRRGALASDAVQADFKHLARRNALNMQAVMLGEKAADQPIYFDGKRQLAINMETARRIGLSPRFD
;
A
#
# COMPACT_ATOMS: atom_id res chain seq x y z
N PRO A 1 -2.30 -10.11 3.90
CA PRO A 1 -1.70 -9.77 5.22
C PRO A 1 -0.45 -8.94 5.03
N ILE A 2 -0.17 -8.01 5.91
CA ILE A 2 0.98 -7.08 5.83
C ILE A 2 2.32 -7.82 5.75
N ASP A 3 2.40 -8.99 6.35
CA ASP A 3 3.59 -9.87 6.33
C ASP A 3 3.96 -10.29 4.91
N GLU A 4 2.97 -10.62 4.07
CA GLU A 4 3.18 -11.01 2.67
C GLU A 4 3.60 -9.79 1.82
N ASP A 5 3.00 -8.62 2.06
CA ASP A 5 3.38 -7.38 1.39
C ASP A 5 4.85 -7.05 1.67
N PHE A 6 5.27 -7.18 2.94
CA PHE A 6 6.67 -7.02 3.33
C PHE A 6 7.59 -8.04 2.67
N ALA A 7 7.22 -9.32 2.68
CA ALA A 7 8.00 -10.37 2.05
C ALA A 7 8.17 -10.11 0.54
N SER A 8 7.11 -9.67 -0.13
CA SER A 8 7.14 -9.30 -1.55
C SER A 8 8.03 -8.08 -1.80
N PHE A 9 7.92 -7.04 -0.98
CA PHE A 9 8.75 -5.84 -1.11
C PHE A 9 10.23 -6.13 -0.88
N ARG A 10 10.57 -6.90 0.15
CA ARG A 10 11.96 -7.26 0.47
C ARG A 10 12.63 -8.18 -0.54
N ARG A 11 11.88 -8.91 -1.34
CA ARG A 11 12.44 -9.64 -2.49
C ARG A 11 12.90 -8.70 -3.59
N LEU A 12 12.29 -7.50 -3.69
CA LEU A 12 12.65 -6.52 -4.70
C LEU A 12 13.79 -5.59 -4.24
N VAL A 13 13.78 -5.20 -2.96
CA VAL A 13 14.70 -4.20 -2.40
C VAL A 13 15.12 -4.55 -0.97
N SER A 14 16.36 -4.21 -0.62
CA SER A 14 16.86 -4.30 0.75
C SER A 14 16.79 -2.93 1.40
N PHE A 15 16.25 -2.85 2.62
CA PHE A 15 16.18 -1.63 3.41
C PHE A 15 16.17 -1.95 4.92
N LYS A 16 16.63 -1.00 5.71
CA LYS A 16 16.62 -1.05 7.17
C LYS A 16 15.73 0.02 7.79
N ARG A 17 15.47 1.12 7.07
CA ARG A 17 14.60 2.21 7.50
C ARG A 17 13.49 2.41 6.51
N ALA A 18 12.27 2.23 6.97
CA ALA A 18 11.08 2.38 6.16
C ALA A 18 10.10 3.38 6.76
N LEU A 19 9.40 4.09 5.90
CA LEU A 19 8.33 5.00 6.27
C LEU A 19 6.98 4.40 5.85
N LEU A 20 6.04 4.28 6.78
CA LEU A 20 4.64 4.08 6.45
C LEU A 20 3.99 5.46 6.23
N LEU A 21 3.62 5.73 4.99
CA LEU A 21 2.94 6.94 4.58
C LEU A 21 1.48 6.63 4.25
N THR A 22 0.54 7.26 4.95
CA THR A 22 -0.90 7.04 4.73
C THR A 22 -1.71 8.24 5.19
N ASP A 23 -3.02 8.21 4.99
CA ASP A 23 -3.92 9.22 5.54
C ASP A 23 -3.96 9.13 7.08
N VAL A 24 -4.02 10.28 7.76
CA VAL A 24 -4.04 10.36 9.22
C VAL A 24 -5.22 9.58 9.81
N SER A 25 -6.40 9.63 9.17
CA SER A 25 -7.58 8.89 9.62
C SER A 25 -7.40 7.37 9.62
N ILE A 26 -6.57 6.85 8.71
CA ILE A 26 -6.21 5.43 8.67
C ILE A 26 -5.30 5.08 9.87
N LEU A 27 -4.32 5.93 10.17
CA LEU A 27 -3.45 5.73 11.34
C LEU A 27 -4.23 5.77 12.66
N GLU A 28 -5.23 6.63 12.75
CA GLU A 28 -6.12 6.75 13.93
C GLU A 28 -7.10 5.59 14.05
N ALA A 29 -7.67 5.15 12.93
CA ALA A 29 -8.62 4.04 12.89
C ALA A 29 -7.98 2.69 13.26
N PHE A 30 -6.66 2.55 13.03
CA PHE A 30 -5.93 1.32 13.29
C PHE A 30 -4.78 1.54 14.29
N PRO A 31 -5.05 1.80 15.57
CA PRO A 31 -4.01 2.10 16.57
C PRO A 31 -3.00 0.96 16.74
N ARG A 32 -3.43 -0.30 16.52
CA ARG A 32 -2.53 -1.46 16.50
C ARG A 32 -1.78 -1.65 15.18
N GLY A 33 -2.09 -0.88 14.14
CA GLY A 33 -1.44 -1.00 12.83
C GLY A 33 0.07 -0.79 12.90
N ARG A 34 0.51 0.17 13.74
CA ARG A 34 1.94 0.43 13.97
C ARG A 34 2.66 -0.77 14.58
N GLU A 35 2.01 -1.45 15.53
CA GLU A 35 2.55 -2.66 16.15
C GLU A 35 2.60 -3.81 15.16
N LEU A 36 1.56 -4.00 14.35
CA LEU A 36 1.51 -5.04 13.32
C LEU A 36 2.64 -4.89 12.31
N VAL A 37 2.87 -3.66 11.81
CA VAL A 37 3.97 -3.36 10.88
C VAL A 37 5.33 -3.69 11.50
N ARG A 38 5.58 -3.28 12.74
CA ARG A 38 6.83 -3.58 13.45
C ARG A 38 7.04 -5.07 13.72
N ARG A 39 5.96 -5.81 13.96
CA ARG A 39 6.02 -7.28 14.17
C ARG A 39 6.28 -8.03 12.88
N ALA A 40 5.78 -7.52 11.75
CA ALA A 40 5.99 -8.13 10.44
C ALA A 40 7.46 -8.06 9.98
N ALA A 41 8.21 -7.02 10.40
CA ALA A 41 9.62 -6.88 10.07
C ALA A 41 10.39 -6.24 11.25
N PRO A 42 10.68 -7.02 12.31
CA PRO A 42 11.29 -6.51 13.54
C PRO A 42 12.70 -5.94 13.35
N GLU A 43 13.37 -6.30 12.27
CA GLU A 43 14.70 -5.81 11.91
C GLU A 43 14.68 -4.49 11.14
N VAL A 44 13.49 -3.97 10.81
CA VAL A 44 13.30 -2.69 10.11
C VAL A 44 12.89 -1.61 11.09
N GLU A 45 13.58 -0.48 11.05
CA GLU A 45 13.17 0.72 11.78
C GLU A 45 12.05 1.43 11.02
N PHE A 46 10.88 1.53 11.66
CA PHE A 46 9.69 2.15 11.07
C PHE A 46 9.41 3.52 11.62
N SER A 47 9.27 4.49 10.71
CA SER A 47 8.64 5.79 10.94
C SER A 47 7.24 5.82 10.32
N PHE A 48 6.40 6.75 10.78
CA PHE A 48 5.00 6.84 10.37
C PHE A 48 4.66 8.31 10.07
N LEU A 49 4.13 8.55 8.90
CA LEU A 49 3.71 9.88 8.46
C LEU A 49 2.24 9.85 8.01
N GLY A 50 1.39 10.60 8.72
CA GLY A 50 0.00 10.81 8.34
C GLY A 50 -0.15 12.06 7.49
N HIS A 51 -0.95 11.99 6.42
CA HIS A 51 -1.37 13.12 5.62
C HIS A 51 -2.83 13.47 5.94
N ASP A 52 -3.10 14.74 6.26
CA ASP A 52 -4.42 15.23 6.66
C ASP A 52 -5.16 16.02 5.55
N GLY A 53 -4.54 16.15 4.38
CA GLY A 53 -5.06 16.91 3.25
C GLY A 53 -4.64 18.38 3.23
N SER A 54 -4.05 18.92 4.29
CA SER A 54 -3.67 20.32 4.37
C SER A 54 -2.31 20.65 3.75
N ASP A 55 -1.42 19.65 3.71
CA ASP A 55 -0.03 19.82 3.27
C ASP A 55 0.18 19.37 1.83
N HIS A 56 0.39 20.32 0.94
CA HIS A 56 0.72 20.07 -0.46
C HIS A 56 2.22 19.77 -0.69
N ALA A 57 3.06 19.96 0.33
CA ALA A 57 4.50 19.71 0.27
C ALA A 57 4.92 18.40 0.98
N LEU A 58 4.06 17.40 0.96
CA LEU A 58 4.23 16.13 1.66
C LEU A 58 5.61 15.49 1.44
N GLY A 59 6.17 15.59 0.24
CA GLY A 59 7.50 15.09 -0.09
C GLY A 59 8.63 15.68 0.76
N LYS A 60 8.48 16.93 1.24
CA LYS A 60 9.47 17.59 2.10
C LYS A 60 9.45 17.11 3.55
N ARG A 61 8.35 16.47 3.96
CA ARG A 61 8.23 15.90 5.31
C ARG A 61 8.79 14.49 5.42
N ILE A 62 9.14 13.88 4.29
CA ILE A 62 9.74 12.56 4.26
C ILE A 62 11.22 12.69 4.66
N PRO A 63 11.67 12.04 5.75
CA PRO A 63 13.04 12.12 6.22
C PRO A 63 14.05 11.74 5.14
N ASP A 64 15.20 12.42 5.15
CA ASP A 64 16.24 12.20 4.14
C ASP A 64 16.89 10.81 4.23
N ASP A 65 16.85 10.21 5.41
CA ASP A 65 17.37 8.87 5.69
C ASP A 65 16.38 7.74 5.40
N THR A 66 15.19 8.06 4.85
CA THR A 66 14.19 7.06 4.42
C THR A 66 14.73 6.23 3.27
N GLU A 67 14.80 4.92 3.44
CA GLU A 67 15.30 3.98 2.43
C GLU A 67 14.19 3.33 1.61
N ALA A 68 12.98 3.25 2.15
CA ALA A 68 11.82 2.65 1.49
C ALA A 68 10.51 3.22 2.04
N ILE A 69 9.46 3.23 1.22
CA ILE A 69 8.13 3.68 1.64
C ILE A 69 7.10 2.58 1.43
N LEU A 70 6.33 2.32 2.48
CA LEU A 70 5.05 1.60 2.40
C LEU A 70 3.95 2.64 2.27
N LEU A 71 3.29 2.61 1.15
CA LEU A 71 2.25 3.57 0.81
C LEU A 71 0.88 2.99 1.10
N GLY A 72 0.22 3.52 2.12
CA GLY A 72 -1.21 3.33 2.37
C GLY A 72 -2.05 4.29 1.54
N GLY A 73 -3.37 4.24 1.72
CA GLY A 73 -4.27 5.15 1.01
C GLY A 73 -4.06 6.63 1.38
N LEU A 74 -4.09 7.50 0.38
CA LEU A 74 -4.03 8.95 0.51
C LEU A 74 -5.24 9.60 -0.19
N PRO A 75 -6.47 9.34 0.25
CA PRO A 75 -7.69 9.76 -0.45
C PRO A 75 -7.86 11.28 -0.51
N ARG A 76 -7.22 12.03 0.40
CA ARG A 76 -7.28 13.49 0.45
C ARG A 76 -6.18 14.18 -0.36
N LEU A 77 -5.21 13.43 -0.89
CA LEU A 77 -4.16 13.99 -1.74
C LEU A 77 -4.66 14.06 -3.19
N PRO A 78 -4.70 15.27 -3.82
CA PRO A 78 -5.04 15.41 -5.23
C PRO A 78 -4.15 14.54 -6.13
N ASN A 79 -4.73 14.03 -7.22
CA ASN A 79 -4.04 13.13 -8.14
C ASN A 79 -2.71 13.68 -8.67
N GLU A 80 -2.69 14.95 -9.05
CA GLU A 80 -1.49 15.62 -9.57
C GLU A 80 -0.37 15.68 -8.52
N LEU A 81 -0.73 15.98 -7.26
CA LEU A 81 0.23 16.01 -6.15
C LEU A 81 0.72 14.62 -5.77
N PHE A 82 -0.13 13.61 -5.90
CA PHE A 82 0.26 12.22 -5.70
C PHE A 82 1.31 11.77 -6.73
N GLU A 83 1.10 12.10 -8.00
CA GLU A 83 2.06 11.77 -9.07
C GLU A 83 3.37 12.54 -8.91
N GLN A 84 3.32 13.82 -8.53
CA GLN A 84 4.50 14.61 -8.21
C GLN A 84 5.27 14.04 -7.02
N LEU A 85 4.57 13.54 -5.99
CA LEU A 85 5.16 12.86 -4.85
C LEU A 85 5.94 11.62 -5.31
N LEU A 86 5.30 10.73 -6.07
CA LEU A 86 5.95 9.51 -6.57
C LEU A 86 7.14 9.81 -7.47
N ASP A 87 7.03 10.81 -8.35
CA ASP A 87 8.14 11.25 -9.20
C ASP A 87 9.33 11.80 -8.38
N SER A 88 9.04 12.60 -7.36
CA SER A 88 10.08 13.12 -6.46
C SER A 88 10.80 12.02 -5.68
N LEU A 89 10.07 10.99 -5.22
CA LEU A 89 10.63 9.84 -4.52
C LEU A 89 11.50 8.98 -5.45
N ALA A 90 11.04 8.76 -6.67
CA ALA A 90 11.83 8.05 -7.68
C ALA A 90 13.13 8.80 -8.02
N LYS A 91 13.12 10.14 -8.09
CA LYS A 91 14.33 10.96 -8.26
C LYS A 91 15.29 10.86 -7.07
N ARG A 92 14.80 10.65 -5.86
CA ARG A 92 15.59 10.40 -4.65
C ARG A 92 16.08 8.96 -4.56
N GLY A 93 15.68 8.07 -5.48
CA GLY A 93 16.03 6.65 -5.45
C GLY A 93 15.26 5.86 -4.39
N ILE A 94 14.15 6.41 -3.86
CA ILE A 94 13.37 5.77 -2.79
C ILE A 94 12.29 4.87 -3.40
N PRO A 95 12.36 3.55 -3.21
CA PRO A 95 11.32 2.61 -3.64
C PRO A 95 10.04 2.78 -2.85
N VAL A 96 8.90 2.77 -3.55
CA VAL A 96 7.57 2.88 -2.97
C VAL A 96 6.77 1.61 -3.24
N PHE A 97 6.31 0.94 -2.19
CA PHE A 97 5.44 -0.22 -2.28
C PHE A 97 4.02 0.17 -1.87
N SER A 98 3.06 -0.01 -2.77
CA SER A 98 1.65 0.27 -2.48
C SER A 98 0.99 -0.89 -1.73
N LEU A 99 0.37 -0.58 -0.60
CA LEU A 99 -0.48 -1.49 0.18
C LEU A 99 -1.94 -1.49 -0.30
N VAL A 100 -2.27 -0.66 -1.29
CA VAL A 100 -3.66 -0.39 -1.69
C VAL A 100 -4.01 -1.10 -2.98
N SER A 101 -3.28 -0.81 -4.07
CA SER A 101 -3.68 -1.34 -5.37
C SER A 101 -2.59 -1.24 -6.44
N GLU A 102 -2.76 -2.05 -7.49
CA GLU A 102 -2.01 -1.98 -8.74
C GLU A 102 -2.16 -0.61 -9.45
N ALA A 103 -3.26 0.10 -9.23
CA ALA A 103 -3.48 1.40 -9.86
C ALA A 103 -2.38 2.41 -9.47
N GLU A 104 -1.87 2.35 -8.25
CA GLU A 104 -0.78 3.21 -7.79
C GLU A 104 0.56 2.83 -8.43
N VAL A 105 0.75 1.56 -8.76
CA VAL A 105 1.93 1.09 -9.52
C VAL A 105 1.94 1.69 -10.93
N ARG A 106 0.78 1.76 -11.59
CA ARG A 106 0.66 2.43 -12.89
C ARG A 106 0.93 3.93 -12.83
N ARG A 107 0.75 4.54 -11.67
CA ARG A 107 0.99 5.97 -11.42
C ARG A 107 2.42 6.27 -10.97
N GLY A 108 3.27 5.28 -10.78
CA GLY A 108 4.68 5.46 -10.49
C GLY A 108 5.19 4.83 -9.19
N ALA A 109 4.35 4.18 -8.37
CA ALA A 109 4.86 3.31 -7.30
C ALA A 109 5.67 2.15 -7.89
N LEU A 110 6.68 1.66 -7.16
CA LEU A 110 7.53 0.58 -7.65
C LEU A 110 6.75 -0.72 -7.82
N ALA A 111 6.00 -1.10 -6.80
CA ALA A 111 5.30 -2.38 -6.80
C ALA A 111 4.08 -2.38 -5.86
N SER A 112 3.23 -3.38 -6.03
CA SER A 112 2.13 -3.73 -5.14
C SER A 112 1.86 -5.23 -5.24
N ASP A 113 1.54 -5.86 -4.13
CA ASP A 113 1.08 -7.24 -4.06
C ASP A 113 -0.40 -7.29 -3.63
N ALA A 114 -1.16 -6.34 -4.12
CA ALA A 114 -2.58 -6.26 -3.80
C ALA A 114 -3.36 -7.35 -4.52
N VAL A 115 -4.40 -7.84 -3.86
CA VAL A 115 -5.35 -8.76 -4.49
C VAL A 115 -5.95 -8.07 -5.71
N GLN A 116 -5.86 -8.72 -6.86
CA GLN A 116 -6.51 -8.21 -8.06
C GLN A 116 -8.03 -8.13 -7.81
N ALA A 117 -8.54 -6.91 -7.73
CA ALA A 117 -9.94 -6.68 -7.45
C ALA A 117 -10.79 -7.10 -8.65
N ASP A 118 -11.31 -8.32 -8.63
CA ASP A 118 -12.41 -8.72 -9.49
C ASP A 118 -13.71 -8.08 -8.97
N PHE A 119 -13.95 -6.83 -9.38
CA PHE A 119 -15.11 -6.06 -8.96
C PHE A 119 -16.44 -6.78 -9.27
N LYS A 120 -16.50 -7.61 -10.32
CA LYS A 120 -17.72 -8.38 -10.65
C LYS A 120 -17.95 -9.46 -9.60
N HIS A 121 -16.88 -10.16 -9.20
CA HIS A 121 -16.94 -11.19 -8.17
C HIS A 121 -17.31 -10.58 -6.81
N LEU A 122 -16.67 -9.46 -6.47
CA LEU A 122 -16.94 -8.70 -5.25
C LEU A 122 -18.40 -8.20 -5.20
N ALA A 123 -18.89 -7.59 -6.27
CA ALA A 123 -20.26 -7.11 -6.35
C ALA A 123 -21.27 -8.25 -6.23
N ARG A 124 -21.03 -9.37 -6.92
CA ARG A 124 -21.88 -10.57 -6.83
C ARG A 124 -21.92 -11.13 -5.40
N ARG A 125 -20.76 -11.23 -4.74
CA ARG A 125 -20.68 -11.72 -3.37
C ARG A 125 -21.41 -10.81 -2.40
N ASN A 126 -21.22 -9.49 -2.52
CA ASN A 126 -21.95 -8.54 -1.70
C ASN A 126 -23.46 -8.64 -1.89
N ALA A 127 -23.93 -8.79 -3.13
CA ALA A 127 -25.36 -8.98 -3.41
C ALA A 127 -25.90 -10.26 -2.76
N LEU A 128 -25.16 -11.37 -2.79
CA LEU A 128 -25.53 -12.62 -2.14
C LEU A 128 -25.56 -12.48 -0.60
N ASN A 129 -24.57 -11.80 0.00
CA ASN A 129 -24.56 -11.54 1.43
C ASN A 129 -25.75 -10.65 1.85
N MET A 130 -26.06 -9.61 1.07
CA MET A 130 -27.24 -8.78 1.31
C MET A 130 -28.53 -9.60 1.23
N GLN A 131 -28.68 -10.44 0.21
CA GLN A 131 -29.84 -11.32 0.07
C GLN A 131 -29.97 -12.26 1.27
N ALA A 132 -28.89 -12.88 1.73
CA ALA A 132 -28.89 -13.77 2.90
C ALA A 132 -29.37 -13.03 4.17
N VAL A 133 -28.89 -11.81 4.40
CA VAL A 133 -29.34 -10.96 5.52
C VAL A 133 -30.82 -10.58 5.39
N MET A 134 -31.28 -10.26 4.18
CA MET A 134 -32.71 -9.96 3.95
C MET A 134 -33.62 -11.18 4.18
N LEU A 135 -33.07 -12.39 4.00
CA LEU A 135 -33.78 -13.66 4.28
C LEU A 135 -33.68 -14.09 5.75
N GLY A 136 -33.09 -13.27 6.62
CA GLY A 136 -33.02 -13.47 8.07
C GLY A 136 -31.73 -14.06 8.62
N GLU A 137 -30.69 -14.24 7.78
CA GLU A 137 -29.37 -14.61 8.28
C GLU A 137 -28.72 -13.44 9.01
N LYS A 138 -27.85 -13.74 10.00
CA LYS A 138 -27.16 -12.69 10.73
C LYS A 138 -26.06 -12.09 9.87
N ALA A 139 -25.98 -10.77 9.82
CA ALA A 139 -24.93 -10.05 9.09
C ALA A 139 -23.51 -10.42 9.59
N ALA A 140 -23.38 -10.70 10.89
CA ALA A 140 -22.09 -11.10 11.49
C ALA A 140 -21.57 -12.46 11.01
N ASP A 141 -22.45 -13.33 10.49
CA ASP A 141 -22.09 -14.66 10.00
C ASP A 141 -21.71 -14.63 8.51
N GLN A 142 -21.88 -13.47 7.85
CA GLN A 142 -21.55 -13.36 6.43
C GLN A 142 -20.04 -13.21 6.22
N PRO A 143 -19.46 -13.90 5.22
CA PRO A 143 -18.03 -13.79 4.95
C PRO A 143 -17.69 -12.38 4.44
N ILE A 144 -16.74 -11.73 5.12
CA ILE A 144 -16.21 -10.40 4.76
C ILE A 144 -14.88 -10.48 3.99
N TYR A 145 -14.28 -11.67 3.94
CA TYR A 145 -13.06 -11.90 3.19
C TYR A 145 -13.38 -12.52 1.83
N PHE A 146 -12.68 -12.03 0.83
CA PHE A 146 -12.77 -12.54 -0.54
C PHE A 146 -11.41 -13.14 -0.91
N ASP A 147 -11.42 -14.43 -1.24
CA ASP A 147 -10.23 -15.09 -1.78
C ASP A 147 -9.95 -14.53 -3.18
N GLY A 148 -9.02 -13.64 -3.27
CA GLY A 148 -8.48 -13.13 -4.53
C GLY A 148 -7.06 -13.62 -4.70
N LYS A 149 -6.65 -13.91 -5.93
CA LYS A 149 -5.24 -14.21 -6.23
C LYS A 149 -4.44 -12.92 -6.03
N ARG A 150 -3.46 -12.99 -5.14
CA ARG A 150 -2.46 -11.93 -5.03
C ARG A 150 -1.57 -11.98 -6.26
N GLN A 151 -1.27 -10.82 -6.79
CA GLN A 151 -0.43 -10.71 -7.96
C GLN A 151 0.53 -9.54 -7.76
N LEU A 152 1.84 -9.86 -7.76
CA LEU A 152 2.87 -8.83 -7.66
C LEU A 152 2.93 -8.05 -8.97
N ALA A 153 2.50 -6.80 -8.91
CA ALA A 153 2.65 -5.83 -9.99
C ALA A 153 3.92 -5.01 -9.77
N ILE A 154 4.73 -4.82 -10.81
CA ILE A 154 5.98 -4.05 -10.75
C ILE A 154 5.99 -3.02 -11.87
N ASN A 155 6.33 -1.78 -11.53
CA ASN A 155 6.59 -0.72 -12.50
C ASN A 155 8.05 -0.76 -12.95
N MET A 156 8.30 -1.31 -14.13
CA MET A 156 9.64 -1.47 -14.66
C MET A 156 10.31 -0.15 -15.03
N GLU A 157 9.55 0.90 -15.33
CA GLU A 157 10.09 2.24 -15.56
C GLU A 157 10.62 2.83 -14.25
N THR A 158 9.80 2.79 -13.19
CA THR A 158 10.21 3.23 -11.86
C THR A 158 11.41 2.42 -11.36
N ALA A 159 11.39 1.08 -11.55
CA ALA A 159 12.52 0.24 -11.17
C ALA A 159 13.84 0.69 -11.82
N ARG A 160 13.84 0.96 -13.12
CA ARG A 160 15.02 1.47 -13.83
C ARG A 160 15.47 2.84 -13.31
N ARG A 161 14.52 3.75 -13.05
CA ARG A 161 14.80 5.10 -12.53
C ARG A 161 15.48 5.10 -11.17
N ILE A 162 15.16 4.14 -10.31
CA ILE A 162 15.78 3.98 -8.98
C ILE A 162 16.98 3.02 -8.98
N GLY A 163 17.42 2.58 -10.18
CA GLY A 163 18.59 1.72 -10.33
C GLY A 163 18.35 0.24 -9.97
N LEU A 164 17.12 -0.21 -9.96
CA LEU A 164 16.78 -1.61 -9.71
C LEU A 164 16.64 -2.39 -11.02
N SER A 165 17.18 -3.61 -11.00
CA SER A 165 16.97 -4.64 -12.05
C SER A 165 16.30 -5.84 -11.40
N PRO A 166 14.95 -5.84 -11.30
CA PRO A 166 14.25 -6.97 -10.71
C PRO A 166 14.57 -8.25 -11.47
N ARG A 167 14.98 -9.30 -10.76
CA ARG A 167 15.15 -10.64 -11.33
C ARG A 167 13.83 -11.38 -11.18
N PHE A 168 13.36 -11.93 -12.26
CA PHE A 168 12.18 -12.79 -12.30
C PHE A 168 12.69 -14.23 -12.35
N ASP A 169 12.85 -14.85 -11.18
CA ASP A 169 13.15 -16.27 -11.06
C ASP A 169 11.86 -17.08 -10.88
#